data_7096e59d7b5a0e66f1832d39480cc024
#
_entry.id   7096e59d7b5a0e66f1832d39480cc024
#
_cell.length_a   1.000
_cell.length_b   1.000
_cell.length_c   1.000
_cell.angle_alpha   90.00
_cell.angle_beta   90.00
_cell.angle_gamma   90.00
#
_symmetry.space_group_name_H-M   'P 1'
#
loop_
_entity.id
_entity.type
_entity.pdbx_description
1 polymer ?
#
loop_
_entity_poly.entity_id
_entity_poly.type
_entity_poly.pdbx_seq_one_letter_code
_entity_poly.pdbx_strand_id
1 'polypeptide(L)'
;MKRVAIYLRVSTARQDTDNQRRELEAVAERSGWDVVRIYEDVGISGGKGRDKRPGLDAMMKAVNSKRFDMVAAWSVDRLGRSLTDLLGILQGLQDKGVDLFLHQQGLDTSTTAGKAMFQMLGVFAEFERGIIRERVNAGLARARQNGTKLGRRRVKPSVEARIREQRAKGDGILKIARALRVGTSVVQRIVLETV
;
A
#
# COMPACT_ATOMS: atom_id res chain seq x y z
N MET A 1 12.20 9.23 -29.96
CA MET A 1 12.90 8.93 -28.71
C MET A 1 11.89 8.59 -27.66
N LYS A 2 12.10 7.54 -26.84
CA LYS A 2 11.19 7.15 -25.78
C LYS A 2 11.39 8.06 -24.57
N ARG A 3 10.35 8.76 -24.11
CA ARG A 3 10.44 9.67 -22.96
C ARG A 3 10.40 8.82 -21.68
N VAL A 4 11.40 8.99 -20.83
CA VAL A 4 11.56 8.17 -19.62
C VAL A 4 11.58 9.04 -18.37
N ALA A 5 10.83 8.65 -17.35
CA ALA A 5 10.97 9.18 -16.00
C ALA A 5 11.80 8.21 -15.15
N ILE A 6 12.80 8.70 -14.43
CA ILE A 6 13.57 7.90 -13.48
C ILE A 6 12.97 8.06 -12.09
N TYR A 7 12.78 6.94 -11.38
CA TYR A 7 12.37 6.94 -9.98
C TYR A 7 13.50 6.39 -9.09
N LEU A 8 13.88 7.17 -8.08
CA LEU A 8 14.92 6.84 -7.12
C LEU A 8 14.36 6.81 -5.70
N ARG A 9 14.74 5.82 -4.90
CA ARG A 9 14.42 5.77 -3.48
C ARG A 9 15.62 5.29 -2.67
N VAL A 10 15.97 6.05 -1.64
CA VAL A 10 17.05 5.70 -0.72
C VAL A 10 16.63 5.90 0.73
N SER A 11 17.03 4.97 1.58
CA SER A 11 16.70 5.01 3.01
C SER A 11 17.64 5.90 3.83
N THR A 12 18.93 6.02 3.48
CA THR A 12 19.91 6.65 4.41
C THR A 12 21.19 7.24 3.81
N ALA A 13 21.57 7.02 2.57
CA ALA A 13 22.87 7.49 2.08
C ALA A 13 22.77 8.19 0.70
N ARG A 14 23.24 9.43 0.61
CA ARG A 14 23.34 10.17 -0.66
C ARG A 14 24.18 9.45 -1.72
N GLN A 15 25.25 8.76 -1.33
CA GLN A 15 26.10 8.02 -2.24
C GLN A 15 25.39 6.89 -3.01
N ASP A 16 24.43 6.24 -2.39
CA ASP A 16 23.67 5.13 -3.00
C ASP A 16 22.69 5.65 -4.08
N THR A 17 22.18 6.87 -3.90
CA THR A 17 21.28 7.53 -4.87
C THR A 17 22.06 7.94 -6.12
N ASP A 18 23.24 8.52 -5.93
CA ASP A 18 24.05 9.03 -7.04
C ASP A 18 24.55 7.88 -7.94
N ASN A 19 24.87 6.72 -7.36
CA ASN A 19 25.25 5.54 -8.13
C ASN A 19 24.06 4.98 -8.92
N GLN A 20 22.89 4.79 -8.28
CA GLN A 20 21.67 4.33 -8.95
C GLN A 20 21.26 5.27 -10.09
N ARG A 21 21.34 6.58 -9.85
CA ARG A 21 21.05 7.60 -10.85
C ARG A 21 21.98 7.49 -12.05
N ARG A 22 23.30 7.48 -11.82
CA ARG A 22 24.31 7.41 -12.90
C ARG A 22 24.12 6.15 -13.75
N GLU A 23 23.86 5.00 -13.13
CA GLU A 23 23.66 3.77 -13.88
C GLU A 23 22.36 3.81 -14.71
N LEU A 24 21.26 4.33 -14.17
CA LEU A 24 20.03 4.48 -14.93
C LEU A 24 20.17 5.52 -16.06
N GLU A 25 20.85 6.62 -15.84
CA GLU A 25 21.18 7.61 -16.88
C GLU A 25 22.07 7.00 -17.98
N ALA A 26 23.07 6.20 -17.61
CA ALA A 26 23.91 5.50 -18.58
C ALA A 26 23.15 4.44 -19.39
N VAL A 27 22.14 3.78 -18.77
CA VAL A 27 21.24 2.88 -19.51
C VAL A 27 20.38 3.68 -20.48
N ALA A 28 19.82 4.81 -20.04
CA ALA A 28 19.00 5.68 -20.87
C ALA A 28 19.76 6.18 -22.10
N GLU A 29 21.00 6.63 -21.93
CA GLU A 29 21.89 7.08 -23.00
C GLU A 29 22.13 5.93 -24.02
N ARG A 30 22.56 4.75 -23.55
CA ARG A 30 22.81 3.58 -24.42
C ARG A 30 21.56 3.10 -25.16
N SER A 31 20.39 3.27 -24.57
CA SER A 31 19.11 2.84 -25.13
C SER A 31 18.46 3.93 -25.99
N GLY A 32 19.05 5.12 -26.11
CA GLY A 32 18.51 6.24 -26.85
C GLY A 32 17.22 6.79 -26.23
N TRP A 33 17.10 6.76 -24.90
CA TRP A 33 15.95 7.30 -24.19
C TRP A 33 16.14 8.77 -23.86
N ASP A 34 15.05 9.52 -23.80
CA ASP A 34 15.01 10.90 -23.34
C ASP A 34 14.55 10.95 -21.88
N VAL A 35 15.45 11.29 -20.96
CA VAL A 35 15.15 11.40 -19.53
C VAL A 35 14.46 12.72 -19.26
N VAL A 36 13.13 12.74 -19.28
CA VAL A 36 12.33 13.97 -19.11
C VAL A 36 12.18 14.41 -17.66
N ARG A 37 12.28 13.51 -16.68
CA ARG A 37 12.18 13.85 -15.26
C ARG A 37 12.75 12.77 -14.34
N ILE A 38 13.28 13.22 -13.19
CA ILE A 38 13.69 12.36 -12.08
C ILE A 38 12.80 12.65 -10.89
N TYR A 39 12.27 11.60 -10.26
CA TYR A 39 11.48 11.63 -9.03
C TYR A 39 12.25 10.94 -7.93
N GLU A 40 12.35 11.57 -6.77
CA GLU A 40 13.18 11.07 -5.66
C GLU A 40 12.40 11.04 -4.35
N ASP A 41 12.60 9.96 -3.59
CA ASP A 41 12.17 9.82 -2.19
C ASP A 41 13.39 9.51 -1.33
N VAL A 42 13.94 10.52 -0.67
CA VAL A 42 15.15 10.43 0.17
C VAL A 42 14.77 10.27 1.64
N GLY A 43 15.47 9.38 2.37
CA GLY A 43 15.25 9.16 3.81
C GLY A 43 13.94 8.43 4.13
N ILE A 44 13.29 7.82 3.13
CA ILE A 44 12.01 7.15 3.30
C ILE A 44 12.19 5.65 3.19
N SER A 45 11.92 4.92 4.29
CA SER A 45 11.95 3.45 4.27
C SER A 45 10.82 2.89 3.40
N GLY A 46 11.07 1.77 2.71
CA GLY A 46 10.09 1.11 1.85
C GLY A 46 8.79 0.68 2.56
N GLY A 47 8.79 0.61 3.90
CA GLY A 47 7.61 0.27 4.70
C GLY A 47 6.54 1.35 4.80
N LYS A 48 6.83 2.60 4.35
CA LYS A 48 5.84 3.69 4.36
C LYS A 48 5.00 3.66 3.08
N GLY A 49 3.67 3.82 3.22
CA GLY A 49 2.73 3.85 2.11
C GLY A 49 2.98 5.00 1.11
N ARG A 50 2.24 4.99 0.00
CA ARG A 50 2.33 6.00 -1.07
C ARG A 50 2.11 7.43 -0.56
N ASP A 51 1.22 7.61 0.40
CA ASP A 51 0.92 8.87 1.09
C ASP A 51 2.13 9.52 1.78
N LYS A 52 3.15 8.73 2.09
CA LYS A 52 4.42 9.17 2.70
C LYS A 52 5.60 9.14 1.73
N ARG A 53 5.34 9.01 0.43
CA ARG A 53 6.33 8.96 -0.65
C ARG A 53 5.97 10.02 -1.71
N PRO A 54 6.28 11.30 -1.45
CA PRO A 54 5.88 12.41 -2.33
C PRO A 54 6.43 12.29 -3.75
N GLY A 55 7.65 11.75 -3.92
CA GLY A 55 8.24 11.50 -5.23
C GLY A 55 7.46 10.46 -6.03
N LEU A 56 7.10 9.33 -5.40
CA LEU A 56 6.25 8.30 -6.03
C LEU A 56 4.87 8.84 -6.36
N ASP A 57 4.25 9.59 -5.46
CA ASP A 57 2.92 10.15 -5.69
C ASP A 57 2.93 11.15 -6.85
N ALA A 58 3.95 12.03 -6.92
CA ALA A 58 4.13 12.97 -8.01
C ALA A 58 4.37 12.24 -9.35
N MET A 59 5.17 11.17 -9.35
CA MET A 59 5.38 10.33 -10.52
C MET A 59 4.06 9.71 -11.01
N MET A 60 3.28 9.09 -10.12
CA MET A 60 2.00 8.47 -10.49
C MET A 60 0.95 9.48 -10.97
N LYS A 61 0.97 10.71 -10.46
CA LYS A 61 0.15 11.82 -11.01
C LYS A 61 0.59 12.18 -12.43
N ALA A 62 1.90 12.20 -12.69
CA ALA A 62 2.44 12.47 -14.03
C ALA A 62 2.18 11.32 -15.03
N VAL A 63 2.14 10.08 -14.57
CA VAL A 63 1.65 8.90 -15.34
C VAL A 63 0.23 9.14 -15.83
N ASN A 64 -0.67 9.59 -14.96
CA ASN A 64 -2.04 9.89 -15.33
C ASN A 64 -2.16 10.96 -16.43
N SER A 65 -1.20 11.87 -16.48
CA SER A 65 -1.11 12.95 -17.49
C SER A 65 -0.28 12.57 -18.72
N LYS A 66 0.17 11.32 -18.85
CA LYS A 66 0.99 10.79 -19.96
C LYS A 66 2.21 11.67 -20.30
N ARG A 67 2.91 12.15 -19.28
CA ARG A 67 4.08 13.02 -19.47
C ARG A 67 5.30 12.29 -20.00
N PHE A 68 5.35 10.97 -19.85
CA PHE A 68 6.41 10.08 -20.31
C PHE A 68 5.82 8.72 -20.71
N ASP A 69 6.61 7.94 -21.42
CA ASP A 69 6.21 6.68 -22.02
C ASP A 69 6.71 5.48 -21.20
N MET A 70 7.69 5.70 -20.31
CA MET A 70 8.29 4.67 -19.47
C MET A 70 8.73 5.23 -18.12
N VAL A 71 8.66 4.40 -17.10
CA VAL A 71 9.30 4.62 -15.80
C VAL A 71 10.49 3.69 -15.70
N ALA A 72 11.67 4.22 -15.36
CA ALA A 72 12.87 3.46 -15.03
C ALA A 72 13.14 3.52 -13.53
N ALA A 73 13.37 2.36 -12.89
CA ALA A 73 13.75 2.28 -11.50
C ALA A 73 14.90 1.28 -11.31
N TRP A 74 15.64 1.44 -10.21
CA TRP A 74 16.78 0.59 -9.91
C TRP A 74 16.37 -0.87 -9.70
N SER A 75 15.34 -1.09 -8.88
CA SER A 75 14.88 -2.43 -8.49
C SER A 75 13.45 -2.41 -7.98
N VAL A 76 12.85 -3.59 -7.91
CA VAL A 76 11.49 -3.85 -7.41
C VAL A 76 11.24 -3.23 -6.03
N ASP A 77 12.20 -3.40 -5.10
CA ASP A 77 12.09 -2.92 -3.72
C ASP A 77 12.13 -1.38 -3.62
N ARG A 78 12.59 -0.69 -4.65
CA ARG A 78 12.53 0.78 -4.73
C ARG A 78 11.12 1.26 -5.03
N LEU A 79 10.38 0.55 -5.86
CA LEU A 79 9.00 0.88 -6.24
C LEU A 79 7.99 0.42 -5.20
N GLY A 80 7.98 -0.86 -4.85
CA GLY A 80 7.03 -1.48 -3.94
C GLY A 80 7.66 -1.93 -2.62
N ARG A 81 6.87 -2.00 -1.56
CA ARG A 81 7.23 -2.57 -0.25
C ARG A 81 6.81 -4.03 -0.11
N SER A 82 5.92 -4.46 -0.96
CA SER A 82 5.40 -5.82 -1.06
C SER A 82 5.07 -6.11 -2.51
N LEU A 83 4.94 -7.37 -2.85
CA LEU A 83 4.51 -7.77 -4.19
C LEU A 83 3.16 -7.15 -4.56
N THR A 84 2.23 -7.09 -3.61
CA THR A 84 0.92 -6.44 -3.78
C THR A 84 1.01 -4.94 -4.12
N ASP A 85 1.88 -4.20 -3.43
CA ASP A 85 2.07 -2.77 -3.65
C ASP A 85 2.70 -2.52 -5.03
N LEU A 86 3.72 -3.32 -5.36
CA LEU A 86 4.34 -3.30 -6.67
C LEU A 86 3.34 -3.55 -7.80
N LEU A 87 2.50 -4.58 -7.67
CA LEU A 87 1.49 -4.88 -8.68
C LEU A 87 0.47 -3.75 -8.86
N GLY A 88 0.08 -3.08 -7.77
CA GLY A 88 -0.78 -1.89 -7.85
C GLY A 88 -0.15 -0.76 -8.65
N ILE A 89 1.16 -0.51 -8.45
CA ILE A 89 1.91 0.49 -9.23
C ILE A 89 1.98 0.06 -10.70
N LEU A 90 2.34 -1.19 -10.94
CA LEU A 90 2.48 -1.73 -12.30
C LEU A 90 1.17 -1.73 -13.07
N GLN A 91 0.06 -2.10 -12.44
CA GLN A 91 -1.26 -2.03 -13.05
C GLN A 91 -1.60 -0.58 -13.42
N GLY A 92 -1.31 0.38 -12.52
CA GLY A 92 -1.52 1.80 -12.78
C GLY A 92 -0.68 2.34 -13.96
N LEU A 93 0.53 1.83 -14.16
CA LEU A 93 1.37 2.15 -15.32
C LEU A 93 0.76 1.56 -16.61
N GLN A 94 0.41 0.27 -16.57
CA GLN A 94 -0.13 -0.46 -17.71
C GLN A 94 -1.47 0.12 -18.20
N ASP A 95 -2.37 0.47 -17.29
CA ASP A 95 -3.67 1.07 -17.60
C ASP A 95 -3.51 2.41 -18.35
N LYS A 96 -2.38 3.08 -18.18
CA LYS A 96 -2.03 4.33 -18.88
C LYS A 96 -1.13 4.12 -20.11
N GLY A 97 -0.75 2.87 -20.38
CA GLY A 97 0.17 2.55 -21.48
C GLY A 97 1.59 3.05 -21.23
N VAL A 98 2.01 3.16 -19.95
CA VAL A 98 3.37 3.51 -19.56
C VAL A 98 4.13 2.25 -19.23
N ASP A 99 5.28 2.06 -19.88
CA ASP A 99 6.14 0.90 -19.65
C ASP A 99 6.94 1.02 -18.35
N LEU A 100 7.49 -0.09 -17.86
CA LEU A 100 8.41 -0.15 -16.74
C LEU A 100 9.73 -0.79 -17.13
N PHE A 101 10.82 -0.18 -16.71
CA PHE A 101 12.16 -0.74 -16.73
C PHE A 101 12.70 -0.89 -15.32
N LEU A 102 13.16 -2.12 -14.96
CA LEU A 102 13.84 -2.41 -13.70
C LEU A 102 15.25 -2.88 -13.97
N HIS A 103 16.23 -2.07 -13.59
CA HIS A 103 17.64 -2.28 -13.93
C HIS A 103 18.18 -3.60 -13.36
N GLN A 104 18.06 -3.81 -12.05
CA GLN A 104 18.60 -5.03 -11.39
C GLN A 104 17.97 -6.32 -11.89
N GLN A 105 16.69 -6.31 -12.22
CA GLN A 105 15.98 -7.49 -12.69
C GLN A 105 16.07 -7.70 -14.20
N GLY A 106 16.65 -6.74 -14.93
CA GLY A 106 16.66 -6.76 -16.40
C GLY A 106 15.25 -6.81 -17.00
N LEU A 107 14.24 -6.32 -16.27
CA LEU A 107 12.86 -6.33 -16.69
C LEU A 107 12.54 -5.08 -17.51
N ASP A 108 12.08 -5.27 -18.74
CA ASP A 108 11.57 -4.21 -19.62
C ASP A 108 10.20 -4.59 -20.15
N THR A 109 9.15 -3.96 -19.64
CA THR A 109 7.77 -4.26 -20.07
C THR A 109 7.42 -3.72 -21.45
N SER A 110 8.31 -2.98 -22.10
CA SER A 110 8.14 -2.62 -23.52
C SER A 110 8.37 -3.81 -24.46
N THR A 111 9.04 -4.86 -23.97
CA THR A 111 9.28 -6.11 -24.70
C THR A 111 8.17 -7.14 -24.44
N THR A 112 7.96 -8.04 -25.39
CA THR A 112 7.00 -9.16 -25.22
C THR A 112 7.38 -10.06 -24.04
N ALA A 113 8.68 -10.36 -23.88
CA ALA A 113 9.18 -11.17 -22.77
C ALA A 113 8.97 -10.49 -21.42
N GLY A 114 9.27 -9.20 -21.31
CA GLY A 114 9.04 -8.42 -20.10
C GLY A 114 7.56 -8.30 -19.73
N LYS A 115 6.68 -8.14 -20.73
CA LYS A 115 5.21 -8.17 -20.50
C LYS A 115 4.76 -9.53 -19.98
N ALA A 116 5.22 -10.63 -20.57
CA ALA A 116 4.90 -11.97 -20.11
C ALA A 116 5.41 -12.22 -18.69
N MET A 117 6.64 -11.85 -18.39
CA MET A 117 7.21 -11.95 -17.04
C MET A 117 6.41 -11.14 -16.01
N PHE A 118 5.98 -9.94 -16.39
CA PHE A 118 5.10 -9.11 -15.58
C PHE A 118 3.75 -9.78 -15.27
N GLN A 119 3.11 -10.35 -16.29
CA GLN A 119 1.84 -11.07 -16.11
C GLN A 119 1.99 -12.27 -15.17
N MET A 120 3.10 -13.00 -15.27
CA MET A 120 3.42 -14.09 -14.34
C MET A 120 3.57 -13.59 -12.89
N LEU A 121 4.25 -12.48 -12.66
CA LEU A 121 4.35 -11.87 -11.34
C LEU A 121 2.96 -11.52 -10.78
N GLY A 122 2.04 -11.07 -11.62
CA GLY A 122 0.64 -10.82 -11.27
C GLY A 122 -0.06 -12.08 -10.75
N VAL A 123 0.05 -13.18 -11.48
CA VAL A 123 -0.52 -14.48 -11.08
C VAL A 123 0.07 -14.98 -9.77
N PHE A 124 1.39 -14.89 -9.59
CA PHE A 124 2.04 -15.29 -8.33
C PHE A 124 1.55 -14.47 -7.13
N ALA A 125 1.32 -13.18 -7.30
CA ALA A 125 0.82 -12.35 -6.21
C ALA A 125 -0.64 -12.64 -5.85
N GLU A 126 -1.48 -12.98 -6.81
CA GLU A 126 -2.84 -13.44 -6.53
C GLU A 126 -2.83 -14.77 -5.79
N PHE A 127 -1.95 -15.68 -6.19
CA PHE A 127 -1.76 -16.96 -5.50
C PHE A 127 -1.28 -16.76 -4.05
N GLU A 128 -0.29 -15.89 -3.83
CA GLU A 128 0.19 -15.56 -2.46
C GLU A 128 -0.93 -14.99 -1.59
N ARG A 129 -1.73 -14.05 -2.13
CA ARG A 129 -2.91 -13.51 -1.42
C ARG A 129 -3.94 -14.60 -1.08
N GLY A 130 -4.16 -15.54 -2.01
CA GLY A 130 -5.02 -16.70 -1.80
C GLY A 130 -4.56 -17.52 -0.59
N ILE A 131 -3.30 -17.90 -0.57
CA ILE A 131 -2.70 -18.67 0.54
C ILE A 131 -2.79 -17.92 1.88
N ILE A 132 -2.48 -16.62 1.88
CA ILE A 132 -2.58 -15.81 3.11
C ILE A 132 -4.03 -15.78 3.61
N ARG A 133 -5.00 -15.57 2.72
CA ARG A 133 -6.43 -15.56 3.06
C ARG A 133 -6.89 -16.91 3.61
N GLU A 134 -6.49 -18.01 3.01
CA GLU A 134 -6.78 -19.36 3.49
C GLU A 134 -6.21 -19.60 4.89
N ARG A 135 -4.94 -19.23 5.13
CA ARG A 135 -4.30 -19.35 6.44
C ARG A 135 -5.02 -18.52 7.51
N VAL A 136 -5.40 -17.30 7.18
CA VAL A 136 -6.16 -16.41 8.09
C VAL A 136 -7.53 -17.04 8.40
N ASN A 137 -8.26 -17.50 7.40
CA ASN A 137 -9.57 -18.13 7.57
C ASN A 137 -9.48 -19.41 8.40
N ALA A 138 -8.50 -20.26 8.14
CA ALA A 138 -8.23 -21.46 8.94
C ALA A 138 -7.89 -21.12 10.39
N GLY A 139 -7.09 -20.07 10.63
CA GLY A 139 -6.78 -19.56 11.96
C GLY A 139 -8.02 -19.04 12.70
N LEU A 140 -8.87 -18.28 12.00
CA LEU A 140 -10.14 -17.78 12.55
C LEU A 140 -11.13 -18.91 12.86
N ALA A 141 -11.21 -19.92 11.99
CA ALA A 141 -12.05 -21.10 12.22
C ALA A 141 -11.60 -21.87 13.47
N ARG A 142 -10.29 -22.11 13.60
CA ARG A 142 -9.71 -22.77 14.79
C ARG A 142 -9.96 -21.96 16.07
N ALA A 143 -9.79 -20.62 16.00
CA ALA A 143 -10.06 -19.76 17.15
C ALA A 143 -11.53 -19.82 17.58
N ARG A 144 -12.48 -19.88 16.61
CA ARG A 144 -13.92 -20.06 16.91
C ARG A 144 -14.21 -21.42 17.55
N GLN A 145 -13.63 -22.49 17.02
CA GLN A 145 -13.76 -23.83 17.59
C GLN A 145 -13.23 -23.92 19.06
N ASN A 146 -12.16 -23.18 19.34
CA ASN A 146 -11.60 -23.05 20.69
C ASN A 146 -12.39 -22.07 21.60
N GLY A 147 -13.57 -21.61 21.17
CA GLY A 147 -14.41 -20.73 21.98
C GLY A 147 -13.91 -19.27 22.05
N THR A 148 -12.88 -18.89 21.27
CA THR A 148 -12.36 -17.51 21.27
C THR A 148 -13.38 -16.58 20.62
N LYS A 149 -13.86 -15.61 21.39
CA LYS A 149 -14.74 -14.55 20.85
C LYS A 149 -13.91 -13.60 19.98
N LEU A 150 -14.17 -13.65 18.67
CA LEU A 150 -13.51 -12.78 17.69
C LEU A 150 -14.14 -11.38 17.70
N GLY A 151 -13.34 -10.38 17.36
CA GLY A 151 -13.78 -9.00 17.26
C GLY A 151 -13.29 -8.13 18.42
N ARG A 152 -13.83 -6.90 18.50
CA ARG A 152 -13.45 -5.95 19.55
C ARG A 152 -13.93 -6.46 20.91
N ARG A 153 -13.07 -6.46 21.91
CA ARG A 153 -13.43 -6.82 23.28
C ARG A 153 -14.60 -5.98 23.79
N ARG A 154 -15.54 -6.61 24.48
CA ARG A 154 -16.61 -5.89 25.16
C ARG A 154 -16.02 -4.96 26.23
N VAL A 155 -16.70 -3.83 26.46
CA VAL A 155 -16.33 -2.94 27.57
C VAL A 155 -16.51 -3.67 28.91
N LYS A 156 -15.81 -3.22 29.94
CA LYS A 156 -15.88 -3.82 31.27
C LYS A 156 -17.32 -3.75 31.80
N PRO A 157 -17.79 -4.75 32.59
CA PRO A 157 -19.14 -4.74 33.18
C PRO A 157 -19.46 -3.46 33.96
N SER A 158 -18.45 -2.88 34.66
CA SER A 158 -18.58 -1.61 35.35
C SER A 158 -18.93 -0.43 34.44
N VAL A 159 -18.41 -0.43 33.20
CA VAL A 159 -18.74 0.59 32.19
C VAL A 159 -20.15 0.37 31.67
N GLU A 160 -20.56 -0.87 31.44
CA GLU A 160 -21.92 -1.21 31.02
C GLU A 160 -22.95 -0.78 32.08
N ALA A 161 -22.67 -1.02 33.36
CA ALA A 161 -23.53 -0.57 34.48
C ALA A 161 -23.67 0.95 34.49
N ARG A 162 -22.57 1.70 34.32
CA ARG A 162 -22.61 3.19 34.25
C ARG A 162 -23.38 3.70 33.05
N ILE A 163 -23.32 3.01 31.90
CA ILE A 163 -24.12 3.38 30.72
C ILE A 163 -25.61 3.24 31.04
N ARG A 164 -26.04 2.13 31.66
CA ARG A 164 -27.44 1.90 32.05
C ARG A 164 -27.90 2.94 33.05
N GLU A 165 -27.09 3.25 34.07
CA GLU A 165 -27.39 4.26 35.09
C GLU A 165 -27.58 5.67 34.48
N GLN A 166 -26.66 6.10 33.60
CA GLN A 166 -26.81 7.40 32.95
C GLN A 166 -28.02 7.44 32.01
N ARG A 167 -28.31 6.33 31.35
CA ARG A 167 -29.50 6.22 30.51
C ARG A 167 -30.77 6.31 31.32
N ALA A 168 -30.85 5.69 32.48
CA ALA A 168 -31.99 5.77 33.42
C ALA A 168 -32.21 7.21 33.96
N LYS A 169 -31.14 8.00 34.05
CA LYS A 169 -31.22 9.45 34.39
C LYS A 169 -31.67 10.33 33.22
N GLY A 170 -31.99 9.74 32.04
CA GLY A 170 -32.46 10.46 30.87
C GLY A 170 -31.35 10.98 29.94
N ASP A 171 -30.07 10.66 30.20
CA ASP A 171 -28.99 11.12 29.33
C ASP A 171 -29.06 10.52 27.94
N GLY A 172 -28.78 11.35 26.92
CA GLY A 172 -28.74 10.95 25.53
C GLY A 172 -27.47 10.14 25.17
N ILE A 173 -27.57 9.27 24.15
CA ILE A 173 -26.50 8.37 23.71
C ILE A 173 -25.16 9.10 23.47
N LEU A 174 -25.20 10.26 22.82
CA LEU A 174 -23.99 11.05 22.53
C LEU A 174 -23.34 11.61 23.81
N LYS A 175 -24.16 12.05 24.77
CA LYS A 175 -23.67 12.56 26.07
C LYS A 175 -22.99 11.45 26.87
N ILE A 176 -23.62 10.27 26.96
CA ILE A 176 -23.09 9.08 27.63
C ILE A 176 -21.78 8.62 26.96
N ALA A 177 -21.75 8.55 25.64
CA ALA A 177 -20.56 8.15 24.90
C ALA A 177 -19.35 9.04 25.17
N ARG A 178 -19.55 10.36 25.21
CA ARG A 178 -18.51 11.35 25.54
C ARG A 178 -18.06 11.25 27.00
N ALA A 179 -19.01 11.16 27.94
CA ALA A 179 -18.72 11.11 29.38
C ALA A 179 -17.89 9.87 29.77
N LEU A 180 -18.21 8.71 29.15
CA LEU A 180 -17.54 7.44 29.45
C LEU A 180 -16.41 7.08 28.48
N ARG A 181 -16.12 7.95 27.50
CA ARG A 181 -15.10 7.76 26.44
C ARG A 181 -15.25 6.42 25.71
N VAL A 182 -16.47 6.06 25.36
CA VAL A 182 -16.82 4.85 24.59
C VAL A 182 -17.47 5.24 23.26
N GLY A 183 -17.44 4.32 22.30
CA GLY A 183 -18.11 4.55 21.02
C GLY A 183 -19.64 4.61 21.19
N THR A 184 -20.32 5.45 20.39
CA THR A 184 -21.80 5.56 20.38
C THR A 184 -22.48 4.22 20.11
N SER A 185 -21.92 3.38 19.22
CA SER A 185 -22.41 2.03 18.95
C SER A 185 -22.39 1.11 20.16
N VAL A 186 -21.44 1.30 21.08
CA VAL A 186 -21.38 0.55 22.34
C VAL A 186 -22.55 0.95 23.24
N VAL A 187 -22.80 2.25 23.38
CA VAL A 187 -23.94 2.77 24.17
C VAL A 187 -25.28 2.28 23.58
N GLN A 188 -25.44 2.39 22.26
CA GLN A 188 -26.66 1.91 21.58
C GLN A 188 -26.93 0.44 21.85
N ARG A 189 -25.90 -0.41 21.66
CA ARG A 189 -26.03 -1.84 21.92
C ARG A 189 -26.48 -2.14 23.36
N ILE A 190 -25.87 -1.51 24.35
CA ILE A 190 -26.17 -1.77 25.77
C ILE A 190 -27.57 -1.28 26.13
N VAL A 191 -27.99 -0.16 25.55
CA VAL A 191 -29.35 0.36 25.74
C VAL A 191 -30.40 -0.57 25.13
N LEU A 192 -30.14 -1.11 23.92
CA LEU A 192 -31.03 -2.08 23.26
C LEU A 192 -31.09 -3.43 23.94
N GLU A 193 -30.00 -3.90 24.58
CA GLU A 193 -29.97 -5.13 25.38
C GLU A 193 -30.76 -5.00 26.71
N THR A 194 -31.24 -3.80 27.04
CA THR A 194 -31.92 -3.51 28.33
C THR A 194 -33.45 -3.29 28.14
N VAL A 195 -33.93 -3.27 26.89
CA VAL A 195 -35.34 -3.24 26.50
C VAL A 195 -35.79 -4.68 26.19
#